data_42d34792b7a1ca7a99a8e343e9eb4a05
#
_entry.id   42d34792b7a1ca7a99a8e343e9eb4a05
#
_cell.length_a   1.000
_cell.length_b   1.000
_cell.length_c   1.000
_cell.angle_alpha   90.00
_cell.angle_beta   90.00
_cell.angle_gamma   90.00
#
_symmetry.space_group_name_H-M   'P 1'
#
loop_
_entity.id
_entity.type
_entity.pdbx_description
1 polymer ?
#
loop_
_entity_poly.entity_id
_entity_poly.type
_entity_poly.pdbx_seq_one_letter_code
_entity_poly.pdbx_strand_id
1 'polypeptide(L)'
;MSFLRKMLLLCSTVCSLFIFAVSASAMSFSADIYSSDGQNGKIYMDSGKVRMETSEMISITRPDKMLVWLLMPETKMYLEQALNPADPKNKPMPSNESAPGEIDRVFILKETVNGYASDKYKVTINDQGSHYEWISSDPGITMSVKTAAIDSSWWNEYRNISLVTPDPALFEIPPGYVKMSMPGMSGMAY
;
A
#
# COMPACT_ATOMS: atom_id res chain seq x y z
N MET A 1 -65.34 -4.78 -9.37
CA MET A 1 -64.38 -4.19 -8.38
C MET A 1 -63.16 -5.11 -8.17
N SER A 2 -62.62 -5.72 -9.25
CA SER A 2 -61.52 -6.69 -9.10
C SER A 2 -60.27 -6.33 -9.92
N PHE A 3 -60.37 -5.40 -10.87
CA PHE A 3 -59.26 -5.05 -11.77
C PHE A 3 -58.35 -3.94 -11.20
N LEU A 4 -58.94 -3.02 -10.44
CA LEU A 4 -58.19 -1.89 -9.86
C LEU A 4 -57.30 -2.28 -8.66
N ARG A 5 -57.61 -3.41 -8.00
CA ARG A 5 -56.81 -3.93 -6.86
C ARG A 5 -55.54 -4.68 -7.27
N LYS A 6 -55.48 -5.20 -8.51
CA LYS A 6 -54.30 -5.90 -9.05
C LYS A 6 -53.28 -4.94 -9.63
N MET A 7 -53.67 -3.72 -10.00
CA MET A 7 -52.73 -2.71 -10.53
C MET A 7 -51.99 -1.92 -9.45
N LEU A 8 -52.50 -1.92 -8.21
CA LEU A 8 -51.87 -1.25 -7.10
C LEU A 8 -50.78 -2.12 -6.37
N LEU A 9 -50.74 -3.42 -6.69
CA LEU A 9 -49.80 -4.36 -6.10
C LEU A 9 -48.53 -4.59 -6.92
N LEU A 10 -48.44 -4.03 -8.13
CA LEU A 10 -47.28 -4.16 -9.02
C LEU A 10 -46.31 -2.96 -8.95
N CYS A 11 -46.66 -1.92 -8.19
CA CYS A 11 -45.86 -0.69 -8.12
C CYS A 11 -45.00 -0.59 -6.83
N SER A 12 -44.98 -1.64 -6.01
CA SER A 12 -44.31 -1.60 -4.69
C SER A 12 -43.07 -2.48 -4.54
N THR A 13 -42.51 -3.04 -5.63
CA THR A 13 -41.34 -3.94 -5.55
C THR A 13 -40.16 -3.53 -6.42
N VAL A 14 -40.09 -2.26 -6.80
CA VAL A 14 -38.82 -1.69 -7.29
C VAL A 14 -38.23 -0.86 -6.15
N CYS A 15 -38.04 -1.49 -4.99
CA CYS A 15 -37.11 -0.99 -3.98
C CYS A 15 -35.72 -1.26 -4.53
N SER A 16 -35.21 -0.27 -5.26
CA SER A 16 -33.85 -0.21 -5.78
C SER A 16 -32.90 -0.51 -4.61
N LEU A 17 -32.32 -1.71 -4.60
CA LEU A 17 -31.10 -1.98 -3.89
C LEU A 17 -30.02 -1.07 -4.50
N PHE A 18 -29.92 0.16 -4.01
CA PHE A 18 -28.70 0.93 -4.12
C PHE A 18 -27.68 0.22 -3.21
N ILE A 19 -27.02 -0.78 -3.78
CA ILE A 19 -25.75 -1.26 -3.25
C ILE A 19 -24.82 -0.06 -3.43
N PHE A 20 -24.70 0.76 -2.37
CA PHE A 20 -23.54 1.63 -2.22
C PHE A 20 -22.36 0.68 -2.11
N ALA A 21 -21.72 0.39 -3.24
CA ALA A 21 -20.35 -0.08 -3.22
C ALA A 21 -19.57 1.05 -2.52
N VAL A 22 -19.33 0.89 -1.23
CA VAL A 22 -18.33 1.65 -0.51
C VAL A 22 -17.03 1.17 -1.16
N SER A 23 -16.62 1.88 -2.21
CA SER A 23 -15.27 1.77 -2.71
C SER A 23 -14.40 2.18 -1.53
N ALA A 24 -13.73 1.22 -0.91
CA ALA A 24 -12.59 1.53 -0.06
C ALA A 24 -11.67 2.36 -0.96
N SER A 25 -11.67 3.67 -0.75
CA SER A 25 -10.85 4.59 -1.54
C SER A 25 -9.42 4.26 -1.17
N ALA A 26 -8.75 3.49 -2.02
CA ALA A 26 -7.34 3.23 -1.86
C ALA A 26 -6.64 4.59 -1.87
N MET A 27 -5.94 4.90 -0.80
CA MET A 27 -5.26 6.19 -0.62
C MET A 27 -4.26 6.40 -1.75
N SER A 28 -4.31 7.59 -2.39
CA SER A 28 -3.31 8.03 -3.36
C SER A 28 -2.38 9.02 -2.68
N PHE A 29 -1.07 8.79 -2.76
CA PHE A 29 -0.08 9.69 -2.18
C PHE A 29 1.31 9.49 -2.78
N SER A 30 2.22 10.42 -2.49
CA SER A 30 3.66 10.25 -2.62
C SER A 30 4.37 10.70 -1.35
N ALA A 31 5.55 10.14 -1.06
CA ALA A 31 6.38 10.54 0.07
C ALA A 31 7.85 10.23 -0.18
N ASP A 32 8.73 10.91 0.54
CA ASP A 32 10.13 10.52 0.66
C ASP A 32 10.26 9.48 1.77
N ILE A 33 11.06 8.44 1.54
CA ILE A 33 11.37 7.37 2.49
C ILE A 33 12.77 7.59 3.03
N TYR A 34 12.91 7.50 4.35
CA TYR A 34 14.19 7.50 5.04
C TYR A 34 14.28 6.26 5.94
N SER A 35 15.45 5.65 5.99
CA SER A 35 15.70 4.48 6.81
C SER A 35 17.05 4.55 7.52
N SER A 36 17.17 3.82 8.63
CA SER A 36 18.38 3.80 9.47
C SER A 36 19.59 3.19 8.78
N ASP A 37 19.38 2.35 7.76
CA ASP A 37 20.44 1.73 6.95
C ASP A 37 20.91 2.64 5.78
N GLY A 38 20.33 3.85 5.67
CA GLY A 38 20.66 4.80 4.62
C GLY A 38 20.01 4.54 3.26
N GLN A 39 19.17 3.53 3.13
CA GLN A 39 18.39 3.27 1.92
C GLN A 39 17.23 4.26 1.82
N ASN A 40 17.54 5.46 1.39
CA ASN A 40 16.54 6.51 1.19
C ASN A 40 15.94 6.40 -0.21
N GLY A 41 14.70 6.88 -0.36
CA GLY A 41 13.99 6.76 -1.63
C GLY A 41 12.71 7.56 -1.68
N LYS A 42 11.86 7.17 -2.63
CA LYS A 42 10.51 7.71 -2.80
C LYS A 42 9.50 6.59 -2.95
N ILE A 43 8.30 6.85 -2.46
CA ILE A 43 7.14 6.00 -2.68
C ILE A 43 6.05 6.80 -3.38
N TYR A 44 5.37 6.14 -4.31
CA TYR A 44 4.14 6.60 -4.95
C TYR A 44 3.11 5.50 -4.83
N MET A 45 1.91 5.86 -4.44
CA MET A 45 0.78 4.92 -4.36
C MET A 45 -0.45 5.53 -5.05
N ASP A 46 -1.14 4.72 -5.83
CA ASP A 46 -2.44 5.05 -6.41
C ASP A 46 -3.25 3.79 -6.67
N SER A 47 -4.47 3.74 -6.10
CA SER A 47 -5.43 2.65 -6.37
C SER A 47 -4.82 1.24 -6.19
N GLY A 48 -4.00 1.06 -5.16
CA GLY A 48 -3.30 -0.20 -4.86
C GLY A 48 -2.02 -0.45 -5.67
N LYS A 49 -1.73 0.34 -6.70
CA LYS A 49 -0.43 0.33 -7.39
C LYS A 49 0.58 1.01 -6.49
N VAL A 50 1.78 0.46 -6.44
CA VAL A 50 2.88 1.00 -5.63
C VAL A 50 4.13 1.09 -6.48
N ARG A 51 4.80 2.24 -6.44
CA ARG A 51 6.15 2.42 -6.97
C ARG A 51 7.07 2.87 -5.84
N MET A 52 8.17 2.17 -5.66
CA MET A 52 9.26 2.54 -4.75
C MET A 52 10.53 2.77 -5.54
N GLU A 53 11.19 3.87 -5.29
CA GLU A 53 12.43 4.26 -5.94
C GLU A 53 13.54 4.38 -4.90
N THR A 54 14.65 3.72 -5.13
CA THR A 54 15.91 3.95 -4.44
C THR A 54 16.95 4.41 -5.44
N SER A 55 18.18 4.70 -4.99
CA SER A 55 19.30 5.01 -5.90
C SER A 55 19.62 3.87 -6.86
N GLU A 56 19.38 2.62 -6.48
CA GLU A 56 19.83 1.43 -7.21
C GLU A 56 18.71 0.77 -8.02
N MET A 57 17.48 0.82 -7.53
CA MET A 57 16.38 0.05 -8.06
C MET A 57 15.04 0.79 -7.97
N ILE A 58 14.17 0.49 -8.95
CA ILE A 58 12.76 0.89 -8.89
C ILE A 58 11.92 -0.38 -8.86
N SER A 59 11.05 -0.49 -7.87
CA SER A 59 10.05 -1.55 -7.78
C SER A 59 8.68 -0.98 -8.15
N ILE A 60 7.96 -1.66 -9.05
CA ILE A 60 6.58 -1.28 -9.42
C ILE A 60 5.68 -2.49 -9.21
N THR A 61 4.78 -2.39 -8.23
CA THR A 61 3.78 -3.42 -7.94
C THR A 61 2.46 -3.06 -8.63
N ARG A 62 1.95 -3.96 -9.45
CA ARG A 62 0.74 -3.83 -10.26
C ARG A 62 -0.27 -4.94 -9.90
N PRO A 63 -1.07 -4.76 -8.83
CA PRO A 63 -2.07 -5.76 -8.45
C PRO A 63 -3.12 -5.98 -9.54
N ASP A 64 -3.45 -4.94 -10.30
CA ASP A 64 -4.37 -4.99 -11.44
C ASP A 64 -3.86 -5.85 -12.61
N LYS A 65 -2.54 -6.05 -12.71
CA LYS A 65 -1.89 -6.90 -13.69
C LYS A 65 -1.35 -8.21 -13.09
N MET A 66 -1.45 -8.38 -11.76
CA MET A 66 -0.86 -9.49 -11.01
C MET A 66 0.66 -9.61 -11.23
N LEU A 67 1.36 -8.48 -11.28
CA LEU A 67 2.79 -8.39 -11.60
C LEU A 67 3.53 -7.46 -10.63
N VAL A 68 4.82 -7.76 -10.49
CA VAL A 68 5.84 -6.86 -9.94
C VAL A 68 6.95 -6.69 -10.96
N TRP A 69 7.33 -5.45 -11.24
CA TRP A 69 8.49 -5.12 -12.05
C TRP A 69 9.60 -4.57 -11.17
N LEU A 70 10.81 -5.12 -11.35
CA LEU A 70 12.04 -4.64 -10.72
C LEU A 70 12.93 -4.04 -11.81
N LEU A 71 13.04 -2.72 -11.82
CA LEU A 71 13.78 -1.98 -12.83
C LEU A 71 15.16 -1.61 -12.29
N MET A 72 16.18 -1.77 -13.11
CA MET A 72 17.57 -1.36 -12.88
C MET A 72 17.87 -0.15 -13.75
N PRO A 73 17.85 1.07 -13.20
CA PRO A 73 17.98 2.31 -13.98
C PRO A 73 19.32 2.43 -14.71
N GLU A 74 20.40 1.95 -14.12
CA GLU A 74 21.75 2.02 -14.70
C GLU A 74 21.88 1.22 -16.00
N THR A 75 21.32 0.02 -16.03
CA THR A 75 21.42 -0.89 -17.18
C THR A 75 20.23 -0.80 -18.14
N LYS A 76 19.18 -0.05 -17.75
CA LYS A 76 17.89 0.00 -18.47
C LYS A 76 17.29 -1.40 -18.69
N MET A 77 17.43 -2.27 -17.70
CA MET A 77 16.85 -3.61 -17.72
C MET A 77 15.77 -3.74 -16.65
N TYR A 78 14.85 -4.69 -16.83
CA TYR A 78 13.87 -5.01 -15.80
C TYR A 78 13.60 -6.51 -15.71
N LEU A 79 13.23 -6.94 -14.51
CA LEU A 79 12.66 -8.24 -14.22
C LEU A 79 11.16 -8.12 -14.06
N GLU A 80 10.42 -9.10 -14.53
CA GLU A 80 8.99 -9.24 -14.29
C GLU A 80 8.74 -10.51 -13.49
N GLN A 81 7.99 -10.37 -12.40
CA GLN A 81 7.62 -11.46 -11.52
C GLN A 81 6.09 -11.47 -11.36
N ALA A 82 5.51 -12.66 -11.21
CA ALA A 82 4.11 -12.79 -10.84
C ALA A 82 3.92 -12.29 -9.40
N LEU A 83 2.90 -11.47 -9.18
CA LEU A 83 2.49 -11.07 -7.86
C LEU A 83 1.70 -12.21 -7.21
N ASN A 84 2.20 -12.71 -6.08
CA ASN A 84 1.44 -13.62 -5.24
C ASN A 84 0.71 -12.82 -4.16
N PRO A 85 -0.61 -12.61 -4.25
CA PRO A 85 -1.35 -11.83 -3.27
C PRO A 85 -1.46 -12.51 -1.89
N ALA A 86 -1.19 -13.81 -1.83
CA ALA A 86 -1.16 -14.56 -0.56
C ALA A 86 0.15 -14.37 0.21
N ASP A 87 1.22 -13.86 -0.44
CA ASP A 87 2.48 -13.58 0.23
C ASP A 87 2.34 -12.29 1.08
N PRO A 88 2.56 -12.36 2.40
CA PRO A 88 2.49 -11.18 3.27
C PRO A 88 3.42 -10.03 2.85
N LYS A 89 4.53 -10.34 2.16
CA LYS A 89 5.48 -9.34 1.65
C LYS A 89 4.92 -8.50 0.50
N ASN A 90 3.89 -8.98 -0.17
CA ASN A 90 3.26 -8.33 -1.31
C ASN A 90 2.03 -7.49 -0.92
N LYS A 91 1.72 -7.39 0.38
CA LYS A 91 0.63 -6.51 0.81
C LYS A 91 1.02 -5.06 0.61
N PRO A 92 0.12 -4.22 0.06
CA PRO A 92 0.37 -2.79 -0.04
C PRO A 92 0.67 -2.20 1.33
N MET A 93 1.75 -1.45 1.43
CA MET A 93 2.09 -0.64 2.62
C MET A 93 1.36 0.71 2.53
N PRO A 94 1.39 1.52 3.57
CA PRO A 94 1.04 1.30 4.95
C PRO A 94 -0.43 1.63 5.17
N SER A 95 -1.15 0.81 5.85
CA SER A 95 -2.53 1.13 6.26
C SER A 95 -2.58 1.26 7.79
N ASN A 96 -3.60 1.94 8.30
CA ASN A 96 -3.95 1.91 9.72
C ASN A 96 -4.62 0.57 10.12
N GLU A 97 -4.68 -0.39 9.20
CA GLU A 97 -5.17 -1.73 9.46
C GLU A 97 -4.15 -2.56 10.22
N SER A 98 -4.62 -3.53 10.99
CA SER A 98 -3.75 -4.46 11.71
C SER A 98 -2.81 -5.19 10.74
N ALA A 99 -1.53 -5.24 11.09
CA ALA A 99 -0.54 -5.97 10.31
C ALA A 99 -0.85 -7.48 10.31
N PRO A 100 -0.50 -8.21 9.25
CA PRO A 100 -0.62 -9.67 9.26
C PRO A 100 0.14 -10.28 10.44
N GLY A 101 -0.55 -11.10 11.24
CA GLY A 101 0.02 -11.71 12.44
C GLY A 101 0.11 -10.77 13.65
N GLU A 102 -0.47 -9.58 13.59
CA GLU A 102 -0.59 -8.70 14.75
C GLU A 102 -1.46 -9.37 15.82
N ILE A 103 -0.88 -9.48 17.03
CA ILE A 103 -1.55 -10.09 18.19
C ILE A 103 -1.85 -9.07 19.29
N ASP A 104 -1.20 -7.89 19.27
CA ASP A 104 -1.42 -6.84 20.26
C ASP A 104 -1.01 -5.47 19.72
N ARG A 105 -1.77 -4.42 20.09
CA ARG A 105 -1.51 -3.02 19.75
C ARG A 105 -1.85 -2.14 20.95
N VAL A 106 -0.84 -1.59 21.60
CA VAL A 106 -0.97 -0.75 22.78
C VAL A 106 -0.63 0.69 22.46
N PHE A 107 -1.58 1.60 22.68
CA PHE A 107 -1.33 3.04 22.58
C PHE A 107 -0.33 3.47 23.67
N ILE A 108 0.66 4.27 23.31
CA ILE A 108 1.68 4.78 24.20
C ILE A 108 1.47 6.26 24.50
N LEU A 109 1.50 7.10 23.46
CA LEU A 109 1.35 8.56 23.60
C LEU A 109 1.06 9.22 22.24
N LYS A 110 0.73 10.51 22.29
CA LYS A 110 0.64 11.37 21.10
C LYS A 110 1.90 12.20 20.99
N GLU A 111 2.47 12.28 19.80
CA GLU A 111 3.62 13.14 19.52
C GLU A 111 3.64 13.59 18.05
N THR A 112 4.49 14.57 17.74
CA THR A 112 4.65 15.03 16.35
C THR A 112 5.89 14.37 15.75
N VAL A 113 5.75 13.72 14.61
CA VAL A 113 6.82 13.07 13.85
C VAL A 113 6.93 13.74 12.48
N ASN A 114 8.06 14.35 12.16
CA ASN A 114 8.31 15.02 10.87
C ASN A 114 7.25 16.07 10.49
N GLY A 115 6.62 16.71 11.49
CA GLY A 115 5.55 17.70 11.28
C GLY A 115 4.14 17.10 11.27
N TYR A 116 3.97 15.78 11.34
CA TYR A 116 2.68 15.10 11.37
C TYR A 116 2.29 14.77 12.81
N ALA A 117 1.08 15.21 13.23
CA ALA A 117 0.50 14.77 14.49
C ALA A 117 0.28 13.26 14.43
N SER A 118 0.75 12.51 15.43
CA SER A 118 0.79 11.06 15.36
C SER A 118 0.48 10.40 16.70
N ASP A 119 -0.20 9.28 16.64
CA ASP A 119 -0.43 8.38 17.75
C ASP A 119 0.62 7.26 17.70
N LYS A 120 1.43 7.15 18.77
CA LYS A 120 2.45 6.11 18.92
C LYS A 120 1.85 4.87 19.53
N TYR A 121 2.10 3.74 18.90
CA TYR A 121 1.71 2.42 19.38
C TYR A 121 2.92 1.51 19.55
N LYS A 122 2.85 0.59 20.51
CA LYS A 122 3.65 -0.62 20.54
C LYS A 122 2.82 -1.71 19.87
N VAL A 123 3.33 -2.25 18.78
CA VAL A 123 2.71 -3.32 18.01
C VAL A 123 3.49 -4.60 18.22
N THR A 124 2.80 -5.70 18.48
CA THR A 124 3.40 -7.03 18.65
C THR A 124 2.90 -7.95 17.53
N ILE A 125 3.83 -8.50 16.78
CA ILE A 125 3.58 -9.45 15.69
C ILE A 125 3.98 -10.84 16.18
N ASN A 126 3.12 -11.85 15.92
CA ASN A 126 3.42 -13.23 16.24
C ASN A 126 4.75 -13.66 15.59
N ASP A 127 5.62 -14.31 16.36
CA ASP A 127 6.93 -14.83 15.94
C ASP A 127 7.96 -13.78 15.47
N GLN A 128 7.63 -12.46 15.46
CA GLN A 128 8.53 -11.39 15.03
C GLN A 128 8.86 -10.39 16.13
N GLY A 129 8.20 -10.50 17.31
CA GLY A 129 8.39 -9.59 18.43
C GLY A 129 7.63 -8.29 18.32
N SER A 130 8.12 -7.25 18.99
CA SER A 130 7.43 -5.95 19.08
C SER A 130 8.25 -4.84 18.44
N HIS A 131 7.55 -3.84 17.91
CA HIS A 131 8.13 -2.59 17.40
C HIS A 131 7.22 -1.40 17.74
N TYR A 132 7.71 -0.19 17.54
CA TYR A 132 6.91 1.03 17.61
C TYR A 132 6.40 1.42 16.24
N GLU A 133 5.15 1.91 16.20
CA GLU A 133 4.51 2.46 15.03
C GLU A 133 3.86 3.80 15.36
N TRP A 134 4.06 4.81 14.51
CA TRP A 134 3.46 6.13 14.62
C TRP A 134 2.46 6.31 13.49
N ILE A 135 1.19 6.27 13.82
CA ILE A 135 0.10 6.46 12.85
C ILE A 135 -0.30 7.92 12.86
N SER A 136 -0.33 8.57 11.70
CA SER A 136 -0.76 9.95 11.60
C SER A 136 -2.21 10.11 12.01
N SER A 137 -2.48 11.14 12.78
CA SER A 137 -3.82 11.62 13.11
C SER A 137 -4.19 12.88 12.31
N ASP A 138 -3.35 13.31 11.37
CA ASP A 138 -3.65 14.43 10.49
C ASP A 138 -4.75 14.06 9.49
N PRO A 139 -5.70 14.96 9.20
CA PRO A 139 -6.78 14.69 8.27
C PRO A 139 -6.26 14.28 6.87
N GLY A 140 -6.77 13.15 6.36
CA GLY A 140 -6.40 12.62 5.04
C GLY A 140 -5.14 11.76 4.99
N ILE A 141 -4.32 11.75 6.06
CA ILE A 141 -3.14 10.87 6.15
C ILE A 141 -3.47 9.72 7.10
N THR A 142 -3.93 8.60 6.55
CA THR A 142 -4.35 7.42 7.33
C THR A 142 -3.30 6.32 7.27
N MET A 143 -2.03 6.68 7.53
CA MET A 143 -0.91 5.75 7.40
C MET A 143 0.09 5.91 8.54
N SER A 144 0.91 4.88 8.73
CA SER A 144 2.09 4.95 9.58
C SER A 144 3.12 5.89 8.95
N VAL A 145 3.52 6.92 9.69
CA VAL A 145 4.54 7.88 9.24
C VAL A 145 5.94 7.51 9.73
N LYS A 146 6.03 6.60 10.70
CA LYS A 146 7.29 6.05 11.21
C LYS A 146 7.07 4.68 11.82
N THR A 147 8.05 3.80 11.64
CA THR A 147 8.20 2.54 12.37
C THR A 147 9.62 2.44 12.93
N ALA A 148 9.78 1.82 14.09
CA ALA A 148 11.12 1.63 14.68
C ALA A 148 11.15 0.42 15.61
N ALA A 149 12.30 -0.21 15.71
CA ALA A 149 12.57 -1.21 16.75
C ALA A 149 12.41 -0.61 18.15
N ILE A 150 12.07 -1.44 19.13
CA ILE A 150 11.97 -1.03 20.54
C ILE A 150 13.29 -0.45 21.06
N ASP A 151 14.41 -1.05 20.65
CA ASP A 151 15.77 -0.67 21.01
C ASP A 151 16.40 0.37 20.07
N SER A 152 15.60 0.88 19.12
CA SER A 152 16.05 1.83 18.10
C SER A 152 17.14 1.32 17.14
N SER A 153 17.36 0.01 17.07
CA SER A 153 18.35 -0.61 16.17
C SER A 153 18.03 -0.40 14.70
N TRP A 154 16.76 -0.20 14.36
CA TRP A 154 16.30 0.19 13.02
C TRP A 154 15.10 1.11 13.12
N TRP A 155 14.93 1.95 12.08
CA TRP A 155 13.74 2.77 11.88
C TRP A 155 13.54 3.06 10.38
N ASN A 156 12.28 3.28 10.02
CA ASN A 156 11.87 3.79 8.72
C ASN A 156 10.85 4.91 8.95
N GLU A 157 10.90 5.97 8.13
CA GLU A 157 9.96 7.08 8.22
C GLU A 157 9.64 7.69 6.87
N TYR A 158 8.44 8.26 6.79
CA TYR A 158 7.97 9.02 5.64
C TYR A 158 8.03 10.52 5.93
N ARG A 159 8.51 11.26 4.94
CA ARG A 159 8.55 12.74 4.97
C ARG A 159 7.94 13.28 3.70
N ASN A 160 7.59 14.59 3.70
CA ASN A 160 7.07 15.29 2.51
C ASN A 160 5.88 14.56 1.88
N ILE A 161 4.97 14.06 2.72
CA ILE A 161 3.79 13.33 2.25
C ILE A 161 2.90 14.29 1.47
N SER A 162 2.58 13.94 0.23
CA SER A 162 1.68 14.66 -0.65
C SER A 162 0.50 13.78 -1.02
N LEU A 163 -0.71 14.25 -0.80
CA LEU A 163 -1.95 13.55 -1.15
C LEU A 163 -2.40 13.85 -2.59
N VAL A 164 -1.56 14.50 -3.39
CA VAL A 164 -1.82 14.68 -4.82
C VAL A 164 -1.68 13.34 -5.51
N THR A 165 -2.67 12.97 -6.31
CA THR A 165 -2.63 11.71 -7.09
C THR A 165 -1.40 11.69 -7.99
N PRO A 166 -0.54 10.67 -7.86
CA PRO A 166 0.65 10.52 -8.72
C PRO A 166 0.28 10.33 -10.18
N ASP A 167 1.16 10.76 -11.08
CA ASP A 167 1.00 10.54 -12.52
C ASP A 167 0.89 9.02 -12.80
N PRO A 168 -0.16 8.54 -13.51
CA PRO A 168 -0.30 7.14 -13.87
C PRO A 168 0.90 6.55 -14.62
N ALA A 169 1.65 7.35 -15.36
CA ALA A 169 2.86 6.92 -16.07
C ALA A 169 3.97 6.43 -15.12
N LEU A 170 3.96 6.84 -13.86
CA LEU A 170 4.89 6.35 -12.84
C LEU A 170 4.75 4.85 -12.57
N PHE A 171 3.56 4.29 -12.80
CA PHE A 171 3.27 2.88 -12.57
C PHE A 171 3.42 2.02 -13.83
N GLU A 172 4.09 2.52 -14.86
CA GLU A 172 4.45 1.77 -16.09
C GLU A 172 5.96 1.68 -16.25
N ILE A 173 6.40 0.73 -17.06
CA ILE A 173 7.82 0.61 -17.41
C ILE A 173 8.19 1.77 -18.32
N PRO A 174 9.20 2.60 -17.96
CA PRO A 174 9.61 3.71 -18.81
C PRO A 174 10.15 3.24 -20.16
N PRO A 175 10.06 4.04 -21.22
CA PRO A 175 10.64 3.72 -22.52
C PRO A 175 12.15 3.41 -22.43
N GLY A 176 12.60 2.47 -23.25
CA GLY A 176 14.03 2.10 -23.36
C GLY A 176 14.48 1.02 -22.37
N TYR A 177 13.59 0.52 -21.49
CA TYR A 177 13.90 -0.65 -20.67
C TYR A 177 13.70 -1.95 -21.44
N VAL A 178 14.62 -2.91 -21.24
CA VAL A 178 14.58 -4.24 -21.86
C VAL A 178 14.32 -5.31 -20.81
N LYS A 179 13.39 -6.22 -21.09
CA LYS A 179 13.08 -7.33 -20.19
C LYS A 179 14.27 -8.30 -20.12
N MET A 180 14.70 -8.61 -18.90
CA MET A 180 15.67 -9.68 -18.67
C MET A 180 14.99 -11.04 -18.81
N SER A 181 15.59 -11.92 -19.62
CA SER A 181 15.24 -13.34 -19.62
C SER A 181 16.14 -14.05 -18.63
N MET A 182 15.57 -14.68 -17.60
CA MET A 182 16.31 -15.62 -16.75
C MET A 182 16.21 -17.02 -17.40
N PRO A 183 17.27 -17.58 -18.00
CA PRO A 183 17.27 -18.97 -18.41
C PRO A 183 17.12 -19.84 -17.16
N GLY A 184 16.01 -20.58 -17.04
CA GLY A 184 15.79 -21.55 -15.96
C GLY A 184 14.63 -21.28 -15.01
N MET A 185 13.94 -20.14 -15.05
CA MET A 185 12.75 -19.89 -14.21
C MET A 185 11.41 -20.09 -14.95
N SER A 186 11.42 -20.52 -16.20
CA SER A 186 10.20 -20.81 -16.98
C SER A 186 9.48 -22.11 -16.57
N GLY A 187 9.82 -22.74 -15.45
CA GLY A 187 9.28 -24.02 -15.05
C GLY A 187 8.77 -24.16 -13.59
N MET A 188 8.78 -23.10 -12.80
CA MET A 188 8.23 -23.14 -11.46
C MET A 188 6.87 -22.44 -11.40
N ALA A 189 5.87 -23.08 -12.03
CA ALA A 189 4.47 -22.86 -11.66
C ALA A 189 4.23 -23.66 -10.37
N TYR A 190 3.91 -22.96 -9.29
CA TYR A 190 3.42 -23.54 -8.04
C TYR A 190 1.90 -23.64 -8.08
#